data_623c9d56c3383785b2708520c493c0d9
#
_entry.id   623c9d56c3383785b2708520c493c0d9
#
_cell.length_a   1.000
_cell.length_b   1.000
_cell.length_c   1.000
_cell.angle_alpha   90.00
_cell.angle_beta   90.00
_cell.angle_gamma   90.00
#
_symmetry.space_group_name_H-M   'P 1'
#
loop_
_entity.id
_entity.type
_entity.pdbx_description
1 polymer ?
#
loop_
_entity_poly.entity_id
_entity_poly.type
_entity_poly.pdbx_seq_one_letter_code
_entity_poly.pdbx_strand_id
1 'polypeptide(L)'
;RIVALKIEQEISRNKIDEYTKFVGNFGAKGLAYIKVNDSNDLENGLQSPILKFLSKEEISSLVERLELSSGDTVFFGADHKNVVNDSMGSLREKLGEDLNLIDKEAFKFGWIIDFPLFEEDIQGNLSPSHHPFTATQGGLKELKKDPAIAVAKAYDLILNGSEIGGGSLRINNLDEQLEVLSILGIDKTEADEKFGFFLEALSYGCPPHGGIAFGLDRLIMLLCKQ
;
A
#
# COMPACT_ATOMS: atom_id res chain seq x y z
N ARG A 1 2.57 12.92 1.75
CA ARG A 1 1.62 12.44 0.76
C ARG A 1 0.25 13.05 1.02
N ILE A 2 -0.52 13.31 -0.06
CA ILE A 2 -1.92 13.73 0.03
C ILE A 2 -2.76 12.70 -0.71
N VAL A 3 -3.85 12.26 -0.08
CA VAL A 3 -4.82 11.29 -0.64
C VAL A 3 -6.22 11.81 -0.41
N ALA A 4 -7.09 11.66 -1.40
CA ALA A 4 -8.53 11.92 -1.32
C ALA A 4 -9.31 10.60 -1.41
N LEU A 5 -10.34 10.46 -0.61
CA LEU A 5 -11.26 9.31 -0.59
C LEU A 5 -12.69 9.83 -0.72
N LYS A 6 -13.31 9.60 -1.89
CA LYS A 6 -14.70 9.98 -2.16
C LYS A 6 -15.66 8.92 -1.68
N ILE A 7 -16.77 9.34 -1.10
CA ILE A 7 -17.93 8.54 -0.74
C ILE A 7 -19.16 9.17 -1.38
N GLU A 8 -19.92 8.40 -2.13
CA GLU A 8 -21.14 8.82 -2.81
C GLU A 8 -22.33 8.85 -1.85
N GLN A 9 -22.11 9.49 -0.70
CA GLN A 9 -23.09 9.59 0.38
C GLN A 9 -22.77 10.76 1.30
N GLU A 10 -23.81 11.42 1.80
CA GLU A 10 -23.64 12.44 2.83
C GLU A 10 -23.30 11.82 4.17
N ILE A 11 -22.20 12.25 4.78
CA ILE A 11 -21.75 11.81 6.11
C ILE A 11 -22.11 12.86 7.14
N SER A 12 -22.80 12.45 8.22
CA SER A 12 -23.19 13.35 9.31
C SER A 12 -21.95 13.88 10.05
N ARG A 13 -22.09 15.05 10.69
CA ARG A 13 -21.01 15.66 11.47
C ARG A 13 -20.48 14.73 12.57
N ASN A 14 -21.36 14.06 13.28
CA ASN A 14 -20.97 13.13 14.35
C ASN A 14 -20.13 11.98 13.81
N LYS A 15 -20.48 11.44 12.65
CA LYS A 15 -19.69 10.39 11.98
C LYS A 15 -18.33 10.90 11.51
N ILE A 16 -18.24 12.12 11.01
CA ILE A 16 -16.95 12.74 10.65
C ILE A 16 -16.04 12.86 11.88
N ASP A 17 -16.61 13.26 13.03
CA ASP A 17 -15.86 13.37 14.28
C ASP A 17 -15.42 11.98 14.81
N GLU A 18 -16.23 10.91 14.61
CA GLU A 18 -15.86 9.52 14.90
C GLU A 18 -14.71 9.06 14.00
N TYR A 19 -14.80 9.30 12.68
CA TYR A 19 -13.75 8.94 11.73
C TYR A 19 -12.45 9.72 11.97
N THR A 20 -12.55 10.99 12.39
CA THR A 20 -11.38 11.78 12.78
C THR A 20 -10.65 11.15 13.97
N LYS A 21 -11.39 10.67 14.98
CA LYS A 21 -10.78 9.94 16.10
C LYS A 21 -10.19 8.60 15.66
N PHE A 22 -10.90 7.89 14.78
CA PHE A 22 -10.46 6.59 14.27
C PHE A 22 -9.12 6.69 13.54
N VAL A 23 -8.96 7.64 12.61
CA VAL A 23 -7.69 7.82 11.88
C VAL A 23 -6.55 8.28 12.81
N GLY A 24 -6.86 8.90 13.93
CA GLY A 24 -5.89 9.26 14.96
C GLY A 24 -5.16 8.05 15.55
N ASN A 25 -5.80 6.87 15.60
CA ASN A 25 -5.16 5.62 16.06
C ASN A 25 -4.00 5.18 15.16
N PHE A 26 -3.95 5.67 13.91
CA PHE A 26 -2.92 5.40 12.92
C PHE A 26 -1.93 6.58 12.77
N GLY A 27 -1.93 7.49 13.73
CA GLY A 27 -0.99 8.63 13.77
C GLY A 27 -1.42 9.87 12.97
N ALA A 28 -2.61 9.86 12.34
CA ALA A 28 -3.12 11.05 11.66
C ALA A 28 -3.50 12.13 12.66
N LYS A 29 -3.05 13.38 12.41
CA LYS A 29 -3.33 14.54 13.29
C LYS A 29 -4.73 15.12 13.12
N GLY A 30 -5.44 14.71 12.08
CA GLY A 30 -6.79 15.14 11.75
C GLY A 30 -7.27 14.51 10.46
N LEU A 31 -8.55 14.75 10.14
CA LEU A 31 -9.20 14.29 8.93
C LEU A 31 -9.92 15.48 8.30
N ALA A 32 -9.34 16.04 7.24
CA ALA A 32 -9.99 17.08 6.48
C ALA A 32 -11.11 16.48 5.59
N TYR A 33 -12.15 17.23 5.31
CA TYR A 33 -13.25 16.77 4.48
C TYR A 33 -13.88 17.90 3.68
N ILE A 34 -14.57 17.55 2.61
CA ILE A 34 -15.49 18.43 1.85
C ILE A 34 -16.81 17.68 1.71
N LYS A 35 -17.94 18.34 2.05
CA LYS A 35 -19.29 17.90 1.73
C LYS A 35 -19.77 18.66 0.50
N VAL A 36 -20.39 17.96 -0.43
CA VAL A 36 -20.94 18.53 -1.66
C VAL A 36 -22.46 18.62 -1.51
N ASN A 37 -22.96 19.80 -1.16
CA ASN A 37 -24.39 20.05 -1.07
C ASN A 37 -25.00 20.32 -2.46
N ASP A 38 -24.27 21.09 -3.31
CA ASP A 38 -24.62 21.33 -4.70
C ASP A 38 -23.36 21.39 -5.57
N SER A 39 -23.21 20.45 -6.46
CA SER A 39 -22.06 20.35 -7.36
C SER A 39 -22.07 21.39 -8.51
N ASN A 40 -23.21 22.06 -8.74
CA ASN A 40 -23.34 23.12 -9.75
C ASN A 40 -22.99 24.52 -9.20
N ASP A 41 -22.99 24.70 -7.89
CA ASP A 41 -22.59 25.95 -7.23
C ASP A 41 -21.31 25.72 -6.40
N LEU A 42 -20.15 25.86 -7.04
CA LEU A 42 -18.86 25.63 -6.39
C LEU A 42 -18.53 26.68 -5.31
N GLU A 43 -19.20 27.85 -5.30
CA GLU A 43 -18.98 28.89 -4.30
C GLU A 43 -19.74 28.63 -3.00
N ASN A 44 -21.01 28.19 -3.09
CA ASN A 44 -21.88 28.02 -1.93
C ASN A 44 -22.30 26.55 -1.71
N GLY A 45 -22.19 25.70 -2.71
CA GLY A 45 -22.59 24.30 -2.68
C GLY A 45 -21.60 23.38 -1.99
N LEU A 46 -20.42 23.85 -1.63
CA LEU A 46 -19.42 23.07 -0.91
C LEU A 46 -19.32 23.51 0.56
N GLN A 47 -19.19 22.54 1.45
CA GLN A 47 -19.06 22.80 2.88
C GLN A 47 -17.80 22.13 3.44
N SER A 48 -16.85 22.95 3.91
CA SER A 48 -15.62 22.46 4.53
C SER A 48 -14.83 23.56 5.23
N PRO A 49 -14.14 23.26 6.34
CA PRO A 49 -13.20 24.19 6.96
C PRO A 49 -11.96 24.51 6.11
N ILE A 50 -11.60 23.62 5.15
CA ILE A 50 -10.39 23.77 4.34
C ILE A 50 -10.59 24.61 3.08
N LEU A 51 -11.82 24.89 2.66
CA LEU A 51 -12.10 25.67 1.43
C LEU A 51 -11.44 27.05 1.43
N LYS A 52 -11.30 27.67 2.58
CA LYS A 52 -10.65 28.99 2.72
C LYS A 52 -9.15 29.00 2.37
N PHE A 53 -8.55 27.83 2.25
CA PHE A 53 -7.14 27.65 1.91
C PHE A 53 -6.92 27.21 0.46
N LEU A 54 -8.01 26.96 -0.29
CA LEU A 54 -7.98 26.50 -1.67
C LEU A 54 -8.41 27.64 -2.61
N SER A 55 -7.74 27.75 -3.75
CA SER A 55 -8.15 28.64 -4.82
C SER A 55 -9.38 28.10 -5.56
N LYS A 56 -10.06 28.95 -6.34
CA LYS A 56 -11.21 28.52 -7.16
C LYS A 56 -10.80 27.47 -8.20
N GLU A 57 -9.60 27.61 -8.76
CA GLU A 57 -9.04 26.69 -9.75
C GLU A 57 -8.75 25.30 -9.12
N GLU A 58 -8.22 25.28 -7.91
CA GLU A 58 -7.99 24.02 -7.17
C GLU A 58 -9.30 23.33 -6.82
N ILE A 59 -10.31 24.08 -6.37
CA ILE A 59 -11.65 23.54 -6.09
C ILE A 59 -12.26 22.96 -7.36
N SER A 60 -12.23 23.69 -8.48
CA SER A 60 -12.77 23.21 -9.76
C SER A 60 -12.06 21.93 -10.22
N SER A 61 -10.71 21.91 -10.15
CA SER A 61 -9.92 20.71 -10.47
C SER A 61 -10.23 19.51 -9.57
N LEU A 62 -10.48 19.74 -8.28
CA LEU A 62 -10.88 18.65 -7.36
C LEU A 62 -12.25 18.08 -7.73
N VAL A 63 -13.22 18.95 -8.00
CA VAL A 63 -14.58 18.54 -8.39
C VAL A 63 -14.55 17.73 -9.69
N GLU A 64 -13.83 18.19 -10.69
CA GLU A 64 -13.69 17.50 -11.97
C GLU A 64 -12.95 16.17 -11.81
N ARG A 65 -11.77 16.17 -11.15
CA ARG A 65 -10.92 14.99 -11.02
C ARG A 65 -11.55 13.87 -10.20
N LEU A 66 -12.35 14.21 -9.19
CA LEU A 66 -13.04 13.25 -8.34
C LEU A 66 -14.47 12.98 -8.81
N GLU A 67 -14.91 13.61 -9.89
CA GLU A 67 -16.27 13.48 -10.44
C GLU A 67 -17.32 13.67 -9.35
N LEU A 68 -17.21 14.81 -8.61
CA LEU A 68 -18.06 15.06 -7.46
C LEU A 68 -19.47 15.42 -7.86
N SER A 69 -20.43 14.82 -7.18
CA SER A 69 -21.87 15.06 -7.33
C SER A 69 -22.47 15.55 -6.02
N SER A 70 -23.64 16.20 -6.12
CA SER A 70 -24.40 16.63 -4.94
C SER A 70 -24.74 15.43 -4.04
N GLY A 71 -24.45 15.53 -2.75
CA GLY A 71 -24.59 14.47 -1.78
C GLY A 71 -23.28 13.73 -1.45
N ASP A 72 -22.21 13.95 -2.21
CA ASP A 72 -20.91 13.30 -1.95
C ASP A 72 -20.21 13.90 -0.72
N THR A 73 -19.40 13.07 -0.08
CA THR A 73 -18.44 13.48 0.94
C THR A 73 -17.03 13.02 0.53
N VAL A 74 -16.05 13.91 0.63
CA VAL A 74 -14.64 13.60 0.35
C VAL A 74 -13.82 13.78 1.61
N PHE A 75 -13.03 12.77 1.97
CA PHE A 75 -12.05 12.84 3.05
C PHE A 75 -10.64 13.00 2.49
N PHE A 76 -9.79 13.74 3.22
CA PHE A 76 -8.41 13.98 2.82
C PHE A 76 -7.45 13.58 3.94
N GLY A 77 -6.44 12.79 3.60
CA GLY A 77 -5.28 12.52 4.42
C GLY A 77 -4.07 13.28 3.90
N ALA A 78 -3.36 14.00 4.76
CA ALA A 78 -2.15 14.75 4.44
C ALA A 78 -1.14 14.65 5.58
N ASP A 79 -0.10 13.85 5.41
CA ASP A 79 0.99 13.62 6.37
C ASP A 79 2.13 12.86 5.68
N HIS A 80 3.08 12.33 6.46
CA HIS A 80 4.07 11.36 6.00
C HIS A 80 3.40 10.16 5.31
N LYS A 81 4.11 9.59 4.31
CA LYS A 81 3.57 8.54 3.43
C LYS A 81 2.93 7.37 4.21
N ASN A 82 3.60 6.86 5.23
CA ASN A 82 3.13 5.71 6.02
C ASN A 82 1.86 6.05 6.79
N VAL A 83 1.84 7.20 7.51
CA VAL A 83 0.66 7.67 8.25
C VAL A 83 -0.57 7.81 7.33
N VAL A 84 -0.38 8.40 6.13
CA VAL A 84 -1.47 8.56 5.17
C VAL A 84 -1.94 7.21 4.64
N ASN A 85 -1.02 6.30 4.32
CA ASN A 85 -1.39 4.97 3.82
C ASN A 85 -2.19 4.20 4.87
N ASP A 86 -1.71 4.14 6.11
CA ASP A 86 -2.35 3.37 7.18
C ASP A 86 -3.69 3.98 7.58
N SER A 87 -3.73 5.29 7.79
CA SER A 87 -4.96 5.97 8.22
C SER A 87 -6.05 5.97 7.15
N MET A 88 -5.70 6.29 5.88
CA MET A 88 -6.70 6.37 4.81
C MET A 88 -7.08 4.99 4.27
N GLY A 89 -6.16 4.01 4.31
CA GLY A 89 -6.46 2.62 4.01
C GLY A 89 -7.46 2.04 5.00
N SER A 90 -7.19 2.16 6.30
CA SER A 90 -8.10 1.70 7.35
C SER A 90 -9.44 2.47 7.34
N LEU A 91 -9.43 3.78 7.03
CA LEU A 91 -10.66 4.55 6.89
C LEU A 91 -11.51 4.04 5.72
N ARG A 92 -10.89 3.69 4.59
CA ARG A 92 -11.60 3.14 3.42
C ARG A 92 -12.35 1.84 3.77
N GLU A 93 -11.69 0.95 4.50
CA GLU A 93 -12.31 -0.31 4.97
C GLU A 93 -13.45 -0.03 5.94
N LYS A 94 -13.21 0.82 6.94
CA LYS A 94 -14.23 1.19 7.92
C LYS A 94 -15.45 1.85 7.28
N LEU A 95 -15.27 2.73 6.30
CA LEU A 95 -16.37 3.32 5.56
C LEU A 95 -17.14 2.26 4.75
N GLY A 96 -16.42 1.31 4.14
CA GLY A 96 -17.04 0.19 3.45
C GLY A 96 -17.95 -0.64 4.35
N GLU A 97 -17.54 -0.90 5.59
CA GLU A 97 -18.32 -1.62 6.59
C GLU A 97 -19.49 -0.79 7.11
N ASP A 98 -19.21 0.42 7.63
CA ASP A 98 -20.22 1.29 8.28
C ASP A 98 -21.35 1.69 7.33
N LEU A 99 -21.06 1.81 6.04
CA LEU A 99 -22.01 2.19 4.99
C LEU A 99 -22.60 0.99 4.24
N ASN A 100 -22.26 -0.25 4.65
CA ASN A 100 -22.68 -1.50 4.00
C ASN A 100 -22.37 -1.54 2.49
N LEU A 101 -21.22 -1.04 2.08
CA LEU A 101 -20.77 -1.03 0.70
C LEU A 101 -20.05 -2.34 0.31
N ILE A 102 -19.72 -3.18 1.30
CA ILE A 102 -19.03 -4.45 1.09
C ILE A 102 -20.06 -5.54 0.83
N ASP A 103 -20.02 -6.11 -0.38
CA ASP A 103 -20.80 -7.31 -0.72
C ASP A 103 -20.15 -8.54 -0.07
N LYS A 104 -20.72 -9.00 1.04
CA LYS A 104 -20.21 -10.16 1.82
C LYS A 104 -20.40 -11.50 1.11
N GLU A 105 -21.21 -11.55 0.05
CA GLU A 105 -21.44 -12.77 -0.72
C GLU A 105 -20.45 -12.91 -1.90
N ALA A 106 -19.79 -11.81 -2.27
CA ALA A 106 -18.87 -11.82 -3.39
C ALA A 106 -17.50 -12.40 -3.01
N PHE A 107 -16.90 -13.13 -3.95
CA PHE A 107 -15.51 -13.53 -3.91
C PHE A 107 -14.73 -12.69 -4.94
N LYS A 108 -13.99 -11.69 -4.46
CA LYS A 108 -13.22 -10.76 -5.29
C LYS A 108 -11.73 -11.04 -5.12
N PHE A 109 -11.11 -11.52 -6.20
CA PHE A 109 -9.67 -11.77 -6.24
C PHE A 109 -8.94 -10.56 -6.81
N GLY A 110 -7.72 -10.34 -6.32
CA GLY A 110 -6.81 -9.34 -6.82
C GLY A 110 -5.36 -9.76 -6.64
N TRP A 111 -4.48 -9.26 -7.49
CA TRP A 111 -3.04 -9.39 -7.31
C TRP A 111 -2.48 -8.07 -6.80
N ILE A 112 -1.63 -8.15 -5.78
CA ILE A 112 -0.74 -7.07 -5.39
C ILE A 112 0.63 -7.41 -5.98
N ILE A 113 1.17 -6.47 -6.73
CA ILE A 113 2.47 -6.58 -7.40
C ILE A 113 3.27 -5.29 -7.18
N ASP A 114 4.50 -5.27 -7.68
CA ASP A 114 5.39 -4.09 -7.61
C ASP A 114 5.68 -3.65 -6.16
N PHE A 115 5.86 -4.62 -5.28
CA PHE A 115 6.34 -4.36 -3.93
C PHE A 115 7.71 -3.70 -3.94
N PRO A 116 8.03 -2.82 -2.98
CA PRO A 116 9.40 -2.38 -2.76
C PRO A 116 10.27 -3.60 -2.41
N LEU A 117 11.53 -3.62 -2.87
CA LEU A 117 12.47 -4.69 -2.51
C LEU A 117 12.91 -4.55 -1.04
N PHE A 118 13.09 -3.31 -0.61
CA PHE A 118 13.50 -2.96 0.74
C PHE A 118 12.52 -1.99 1.38
N GLU A 119 12.44 -2.05 2.70
CA GLU A 119 11.81 -1.06 3.55
C GLU A 119 12.91 -0.25 4.26
N GLU A 120 12.70 1.05 4.36
CA GLU A 120 13.62 1.96 5.01
C GLU A 120 13.05 2.32 6.40
N ASP A 121 13.86 2.16 7.45
CA ASP A 121 13.51 2.60 8.79
C ASP A 121 13.68 4.13 8.93
N ILE A 122 13.33 4.67 10.10
CA ILE A 122 13.45 6.10 10.40
C ILE A 122 14.91 6.58 10.48
N GLN A 123 15.89 5.68 10.55
CA GLN A 123 17.31 5.96 10.55
C GLN A 123 17.95 5.83 9.15
N GLY A 124 17.18 5.38 8.15
CA GLY A 124 17.67 5.18 6.79
C GLY A 124 18.27 3.80 6.52
N ASN A 125 18.15 2.86 7.46
CA ASN A 125 18.63 1.50 7.24
C ASN A 125 17.63 0.72 6.39
N LEU A 126 18.14 -0.04 5.43
CA LEU A 126 17.33 -0.88 4.57
C LEU A 126 17.19 -2.29 5.16
N SER A 127 15.96 -2.82 5.14
CA SER A 127 15.63 -4.20 5.44
C SER A 127 14.81 -4.80 4.30
N PRO A 128 14.84 -6.12 4.06
CA PRO A 128 14.07 -6.72 2.98
C PRO A 128 12.57 -6.66 3.32
N SER A 129 11.74 -6.20 2.37
CA SER A 129 10.28 -6.17 2.56
C SER A 129 9.69 -7.57 2.73
N HIS A 130 10.25 -8.58 2.08
CA HIS A 130 9.84 -9.97 2.19
C HIS A 130 11.00 -10.83 2.69
N HIS A 131 11.97 -11.11 1.81
CA HIS A 131 13.19 -11.83 2.18
C HIS A 131 14.33 -11.54 1.18
N PRO A 132 15.61 -11.74 1.57
CA PRO A 132 16.76 -11.29 0.80
C PRO A 132 17.04 -12.09 -0.48
N PHE A 133 16.23 -13.09 -0.82
CA PHE A 133 16.38 -13.92 -2.02
C PHE A 133 15.38 -13.56 -3.12
N THR A 134 14.59 -12.49 -2.96
CA THR A 134 13.63 -12.01 -3.93
C THR A 134 14.36 -11.25 -5.05
N ALA A 135 14.09 -11.62 -6.31
CA ALA A 135 14.67 -10.95 -7.47
C ALA A 135 14.10 -9.54 -7.65
N THR A 136 14.94 -8.62 -8.18
CA THR A 136 14.51 -7.27 -8.54
C THR A 136 13.97 -7.19 -9.95
N GLN A 137 13.07 -6.23 -10.19
CA GLN A 137 12.78 -5.78 -11.55
C GLN A 137 13.99 -5.01 -12.09
N GLY A 138 14.43 -5.36 -13.31
CA GLY A 138 15.64 -4.76 -13.91
C GLY A 138 16.98 -5.33 -13.40
N GLY A 139 16.96 -6.24 -12.39
CA GLY A 139 18.14 -6.96 -11.92
C GLY A 139 19.21 -6.07 -11.31
N LEU A 140 20.44 -6.57 -11.28
CA LEU A 140 21.59 -5.92 -10.64
C LEU A 140 21.81 -4.45 -11.09
N LYS A 141 21.48 -4.11 -12.33
CA LYS A 141 21.67 -2.76 -12.86
C LYS A 141 20.80 -1.73 -12.15
N GLU A 142 19.51 -2.01 -11.99
CA GLU A 142 18.58 -1.10 -11.30
C GLU A 142 18.86 -1.09 -9.80
N LEU A 143 19.20 -2.24 -9.22
CA LEU A 143 19.60 -2.36 -7.83
C LEU A 143 20.79 -1.45 -7.47
N LYS A 144 21.84 -1.43 -8.31
CA LYS A 144 23.02 -0.57 -8.10
C LYS A 144 22.77 0.91 -8.33
N LYS A 145 21.72 1.26 -9.07
CA LYS A 145 21.39 2.65 -9.36
C LYS A 145 20.79 3.34 -8.13
N ASP A 146 19.81 2.74 -7.51
CA ASP A 146 19.17 3.23 -6.30
C ASP A 146 18.44 2.07 -5.57
N PRO A 147 19.04 1.49 -4.54
CA PRO A 147 18.44 0.40 -3.79
C PRO A 147 17.11 0.78 -3.11
N ALA A 148 16.95 2.04 -2.67
CA ALA A 148 15.79 2.46 -1.90
C ALA A 148 14.49 2.47 -2.73
N ILE A 149 14.60 2.58 -4.06
CA ILE A 149 13.45 2.53 -4.98
C ILE A 149 13.34 1.23 -5.77
N ALA A 150 14.22 0.26 -5.48
CA ALA A 150 14.21 -1.03 -6.16
C ALA A 150 12.87 -1.75 -5.95
N VAL A 151 12.32 -2.30 -7.05
CA VAL A 151 11.03 -3.01 -7.05
C VAL A 151 11.27 -4.51 -7.07
N ALA A 152 10.59 -5.22 -6.17
CA ALA A 152 10.64 -6.66 -6.07
C ALA A 152 9.81 -7.35 -7.16
N LYS A 153 10.23 -8.55 -7.58
CA LYS A 153 9.40 -9.49 -8.33
C LYS A 153 8.60 -10.38 -7.36
N ALA A 154 7.95 -9.74 -6.39
CA ALA A 154 7.04 -10.37 -5.45
C ALA A 154 5.59 -10.13 -5.85
N TYR A 155 4.71 -10.99 -5.39
CA TYR A 155 3.29 -10.94 -5.69
C TYR A 155 2.48 -11.63 -4.60
N ASP A 156 1.35 -11.01 -4.24
CA ASP A 156 0.37 -11.59 -3.32
C ASP A 156 -0.99 -11.74 -4.00
N LEU A 157 -1.62 -12.88 -3.79
CA LEU A 157 -3.00 -13.12 -4.17
C LEU A 157 -3.91 -12.75 -3.01
N ILE A 158 -4.81 -11.81 -3.27
CA ILE A 158 -5.75 -11.30 -2.29
C ILE A 158 -7.15 -11.82 -2.59
N LEU A 159 -7.88 -12.22 -1.57
CA LEU A 159 -9.30 -12.51 -1.64
C LEU A 159 -10.04 -11.65 -0.62
N ASN A 160 -10.96 -10.81 -1.08
CA ASN A 160 -11.78 -9.92 -0.25
C ASN A 160 -10.95 -9.07 0.75
N GLY A 161 -9.80 -8.55 0.30
CA GLY A 161 -8.90 -7.74 1.12
C GLY A 161 -7.90 -8.53 1.98
N SER A 162 -8.00 -9.86 2.03
CA SER A 162 -7.07 -10.73 2.77
C SER A 162 -6.12 -11.43 1.82
N GLU A 163 -4.82 -11.42 2.15
CA GLU A 163 -3.82 -12.24 1.46
C GLU A 163 -4.10 -13.71 1.70
N ILE A 164 -4.30 -14.47 0.65
CA ILE A 164 -4.51 -15.92 0.68
C ILE A 164 -3.33 -16.73 0.15
N GLY A 165 -2.38 -16.05 -0.47
CA GLY A 165 -1.15 -16.67 -0.93
C GLY A 165 -0.18 -15.61 -1.42
N GLY A 166 1.11 -15.84 -1.17
CA GLY A 166 2.17 -14.93 -1.58
C GLY A 166 3.38 -15.67 -2.10
N GLY A 167 4.16 -15.00 -2.91
CA GLY A 167 5.35 -15.55 -3.52
C GLY A 167 6.24 -14.55 -4.22
N SER A 168 7.31 -15.06 -4.81
CA SER A 168 8.22 -14.25 -5.59
C SER A 168 9.00 -15.07 -6.62
N LEU A 169 9.51 -14.39 -7.63
CA LEU A 169 10.65 -14.89 -8.40
C LEU A 169 11.92 -14.71 -7.57
N ARG A 170 12.82 -15.68 -7.65
CA ARG A 170 14.05 -15.71 -6.86
C ARG A 170 15.23 -15.15 -7.65
N ILE A 171 16.19 -14.58 -6.94
CA ILE A 171 17.48 -14.25 -7.51
C ILE A 171 18.12 -15.57 -7.98
N ASN A 172 18.55 -15.60 -9.23
CA ASN A 172 19.22 -16.74 -9.84
C ASN A 172 20.63 -16.40 -10.36
N ASN A 173 21.14 -15.24 -9.95
CA ASN A 173 22.46 -14.75 -10.31
C ASN A 173 23.27 -14.44 -9.04
N LEU A 174 24.50 -14.97 -8.95
CA LEU A 174 25.33 -14.83 -7.77
C LEU A 174 25.69 -13.37 -7.47
N ASP A 175 26.02 -12.57 -8.50
CA ASP A 175 26.43 -11.16 -8.31
C ASP A 175 25.26 -10.31 -7.77
N GLU A 176 24.03 -10.56 -8.26
CA GLU A 176 22.83 -9.88 -7.75
C GLU A 176 22.56 -10.27 -6.28
N GLN A 177 22.74 -11.55 -5.93
CA GLN A 177 22.55 -12.02 -4.57
C GLN A 177 23.56 -11.42 -3.60
N LEU A 178 24.83 -11.36 -3.98
CA LEU A 178 25.88 -10.74 -3.16
C LEU A 178 25.64 -9.24 -2.96
N GLU A 179 25.16 -8.54 -3.99
CA GLU A 179 24.83 -7.12 -3.90
C GLU A 179 23.67 -6.89 -2.92
N VAL A 180 22.59 -7.68 -3.00
CA VAL A 180 21.47 -7.60 -2.05
C VAL A 180 21.95 -7.82 -0.61
N LEU A 181 22.78 -8.84 -0.36
CA LEU A 181 23.31 -9.11 0.98
C LEU A 181 24.20 -7.95 1.46
N SER A 182 25.03 -7.39 0.59
CA SER A 182 25.87 -6.23 0.92
C SER A 182 25.05 -4.98 1.29
N ILE A 183 23.97 -4.70 0.56
CA ILE A 183 23.05 -3.58 0.87
C ILE A 183 22.41 -3.76 2.24
N LEU A 184 22.13 -5.00 2.64
CA LEU A 184 21.57 -5.37 3.95
C LEU A 184 22.62 -5.38 5.07
N GLY A 185 23.88 -4.99 4.79
CA GLY A 185 24.95 -4.94 5.78
C GLY A 185 25.60 -6.30 6.08
N ILE A 186 25.28 -7.33 5.32
CA ILE A 186 25.86 -8.69 5.46
C ILE A 186 27.13 -8.71 4.60
N ASP A 187 28.28 -8.72 5.26
CA ASP A 187 29.57 -8.80 4.57
C ASP A 187 29.83 -10.19 3.98
N LYS A 188 30.92 -10.30 3.19
CA LYS A 188 31.24 -11.56 2.52
C LYS A 188 31.48 -12.72 3.49
N THR A 189 32.12 -12.47 4.62
CA THR A 189 32.43 -13.50 5.63
C THR A 189 31.15 -14.03 6.25
N GLU A 190 30.27 -13.13 6.68
CA GLU A 190 28.96 -13.47 7.23
C GLU A 190 28.06 -14.16 6.20
N ALA A 191 28.10 -13.71 4.93
CA ALA A 191 27.37 -14.33 3.84
C ALA A 191 27.84 -15.78 3.60
N ASP A 192 29.14 -16.00 3.59
CA ASP A 192 29.73 -17.35 3.42
C ASP A 192 29.38 -18.27 4.63
N GLU A 193 29.41 -17.74 5.85
CA GLU A 193 29.04 -18.52 7.03
C GLU A 193 27.54 -18.90 7.06
N LYS A 194 26.64 -17.96 6.72
CA LYS A 194 25.19 -18.17 6.80
C LYS A 194 24.61 -18.85 5.56
N PHE A 195 25.11 -18.51 4.39
CA PHE A 195 24.52 -18.86 3.10
C PHE A 195 25.51 -19.51 2.13
N GLY A 196 26.73 -19.91 2.58
CA GLY A 196 27.81 -20.40 1.71
C GLY A 196 27.39 -21.52 0.78
N PHE A 197 26.66 -22.54 1.27
CA PHE A 197 26.15 -23.62 0.43
C PHE A 197 25.21 -23.16 -0.69
N PHE A 198 24.37 -22.14 -0.37
CA PHE A 198 23.45 -21.56 -1.34
C PHE A 198 24.16 -20.69 -2.38
N LEU A 199 25.12 -19.86 -1.94
CA LEU A 199 25.93 -19.04 -2.82
C LEU A 199 26.81 -19.90 -3.73
N GLU A 200 27.37 -20.99 -3.21
CA GLU A 200 28.10 -21.99 -4.00
C GLU A 200 27.19 -22.61 -5.08
N ALA A 201 25.97 -23.01 -4.71
CA ALA A 201 25.00 -23.55 -5.67
C ALA A 201 24.67 -22.55 -6.78
N LEU A 202 24.48 -21.27 -6.47
CA LEU A 202 24.27 -20.21 -7.46
C LEU A 202 25.45 -20.04 -8.42
N SER A 203 26.69 -20.29 -7.95
CA SER A 203 27.90 -20.18 -8.77
C SER A 203 27.95 -21.19 -9.91
N TYR A 204 27.31 -22.33 -9.77
CA TYR A 204 27.22 -23.36 -10.84
C TYR A 204 26.14 -23.03 -11.89
N GLY A 205 25.38 -21.96 -11.70
CA GLY A 205 24.27 -21.56 -12.54
C GLY A 205 22.93 -22.06 -12.00
N CYS A 206 21.96 -21.18 -12.01
CA CYS A 206 20.62 -21.46 -11.51
C CYS A 206 19.58 -21.00 -12.55
N PRO A 207 18.61 -21.86 -12.94
CA PRO A 207 17.52 -21.43 -13.81
C PRO A 207 16.62 -20.42 -13.11
N PRO A 208 15.90 -19.56 -13.85
CA PRO A 208 14.83 -18.76 -13.28
C PRO A 208 13.85 -19.66 -12.54
N HIS A 209 13.55 -19.30 -11.31
CA HIS A 209 12.63 -20.05 -10.45
C HIS A 209 11.86 -19.12 -9.53
N GLY A 210 10.77 -19.60 -9.01
CA GLY A 210 9.89 -18.91 -8.09
C GLY A 210 8.77 -19.82 -7.65
N GLY A 211 7.84 -19.29 -6.88
CA GLY A 211 6.72 -20.07 -6.39
C GLY A 211 5.74 -19.20 -5.61
N ILE A 212 4.63 -19.82 -5.23
CA ILE A 212 3.60 -19.23 -4.40
C ILE A 212 3.26 -20.22 -3.28
N ALA A 213 3.05 -19.72 -2.07
CA ALA A 213 2.52 -20.48 -0.96
C ALA A 213 1.13 -19.97 -0.59
N PHE A 214 0.19 -20.87 -0.36
CA PHE A 214 -1.18 -20.53 0.05
C PHE A 214 -1.38 -20.76 1.53
N GLY A 215 -2.02 -19.80 2.22
CA GLY A 215 -2.46 -19.93 3.60
C GLY A 215 -3.75 -20.75 3.67
N LEU A 216 -3.63 -22.07 3.85
CA LEU A 216 -4.78 -22.98 3.83
C LEU A 216 -5.84 -22.59 4.86
N ASP A 217 -5.43 -22.29 6.10
CA ASP A 217 -6.36 -21.92 7.17
C ASP A 217 -7.12 -20.65 6.83
N ARG A 218 -6.42 -19.64 6.31
CA ARG A 218 -7.05 -18.38 5.89
C ARG A 218 -8.03 -18.58 4.73
N LEU A 219 -7.66 -19.42 3.77
CA LEU A 219 -8.54 -19.75 2.64
C LEU A 219 -9.82 -20.45 3.13
N ILE A 220 -9.69 -21.42 4.03
CA ILE A 220 -10.85 -22.13 4.61
C ILE A 220 -11.71 -21.15 5.43
N MET A 221 -11.12 -20.29 6.26
CA MET A 221 -11.83 -19.27 7.04
C MET A 221 -12.69 -18.38 6.12
N LEU A 222 -12.13 -17.87 5.03
CA LEU A 222 -12.85 -17.02 4.08
C LEU A 222 -13.96 -17.78 3.33
N LEU A 223 -13.71 -19.03 2.94
CA LEU A 223 -14.73 -19.87 2.27
C LEU A 223 -15.88 -20.24 3.21
N CYS A 224 -15.59 -20.41 4.50
CA CYS A 224 -16.59 -20.69 5.53
C CYS A 224 -17.25 -19.41 6.09
N LYS A 225 -16.83 -18.23 5.64
CA LYS A 225 -17.33 -16.92 6.11
C LYS A 225 -17.22 -16.73 7.63
N GLN A 226 -16.09 -17.15 8.22
CA GLN A 226 -15.82 -17.06 9.66
C GLN A 226 -14.89 -15.89 9.96
#